data_4d5f6319f90e946e5a196eb39926b407
#
_entry.id   4d5f6319f90e946e5a196eb39926b407
#
_cell.length_a   1.000
_cell.length_b   1.000
_cell.length_c   1.000
_cell.angle_alpha   90.00
_cell.angle_beta   90.00
_cell.angle_gamma   90.00
#
_symmetry.space_group_name_H-M   'P 1'
#
loop_
_entity.id
_entity.type
_entity.pdbx_description
1 polymer ?
#
loop_
_entity_poly.entity_id
_entity_poly.type
_entity_poly.pdbx_seq_one_letter_code
_entity_poly.pdbx_strand_id
1 'polypeptide(L)'
;MADAVLLKIKSLMPNLSAKEQQIGRFILDDPRAASRMTISEMSSTLDIADSTVFKFTRSLGYNGFRDFRNNLLSEEFDPEISIHENVRPDDGALDIAKKVFHSSATSLSDTLAMIHEEDLEQALEFLTSARIVSFYGCGESAVVALDAYQKFLRSPINCHFIMDSHMQLMHASLTQPEDCAFVVTHTGVTKEMLTVARMVKNVGGKVIVITSYPNAKISEFADVTFVSTSEETGYRSESLSSRYPQLAIIDSLYTTLMFRNPNASESLSRIRTIISTTKEDH
;
A
#
# COMPACT_ATOMS: atom_id res chain seq x y z
N MET A 1 -4.40 -7.41 24.65
CA MET A 1 -3.01 -7.67 25.09
C MET A 1 -2.42 -8.57 24.02
N ALA A 2 -1.50 -8.08 23.22
CA ALA A 2 -0.75 -8.94 22.32
C ALA A 2 0.11 -9.87 23.17
N ASP A 3 -0.15 -11.16 23.06
CA ASP A 3 0.64 -12.19 23.74
C ASP A 3 2.03 -12.21 23.11
N ALA A 4 3.03 -11.70 23.78
CA ALA A 4 4.38 -11.59 23.29
C ALA A 4 4.95 -12.96 22.88
N VAL A 5 5.23 -13.16 21.59
CA VAL A 5 5.74 -14.41 21.01
C VAL A 5 7.02 -14.85 21.70
N LEU A 6 7.96 -13.92 21.89
CA LEU A 6 9.24 -14.18 22.53
C LEU A 6 9.08 -14.59 24.02
N LEU A 7 8.11 -14.00 24.71
CA LEU A 7 7.78 -14.41 26.07
C LEU A 7 7.15 -15.81 26.13
N LYS A 8 6.26 -16.16 25.18
CA LYS A 8 5.70 -17.51 25.05
C LYS A 8 6.80 -18.54 24.80
N ILE A 9 7.71 -18.26 23.87
CA ILE A 9 8.86 -19.14 23.59
C ILE A 9 9.66 -19.34 24.87
N LYS A 10 10.07 -18.29 25.57
CA LYS A 10 10.86 -18.36 26.81
C LYS A 10 10.13 -19.17 27.89
N SER A 11 8.84 -18.96 28.08
CA SER A 11 8.05 -19.63 29.12
C SER A 11 7.84 -21.14 28.84
N LEU A 12 7.73 -21.53 27.57
CA LEU A 12 7.51 -22.90 27.17
C LEU A 12 8.79 -23.71 26.91
N MET A 13 9.95 -23.05 26.80
CA MET A 13 11.25 -23.68 26.52
C MET A 13 11.52 -24.96 27.33
N PRO A 14 11.28 -25.02 28.68
CA PRO A 14 11.57 -26.20 29.46
C PRO A 14 10.69 -27.43 29.08
N ASN A 15 9.53 -27.18 28.49
CA ASN A 15 8.54 -28.19 28.14
C ASN A 15 8.57 -28.61 26.67
N LEU A 16 9.42 -27.98 25.85
CA LEU A 16 9.57 -28.28 24.44
C LEU A 16 10.50 -29.47 24.20
N SER A 17 10.25 -30.22 23.13
CA SER A 17 11.18 -31.29 22.68
C SER A 17 12.51 -30.70 22.25
N ALA A 18 13.58 -31.51 22.15
CA ALA A 18 14.91 -31.04 21.77
C ALA A 18 14.94 -30.26 20.45
N LYS A 19 14.18 -30.69 19.44
CA LYS A 19 14.06 -29.99 18.15
C LYS A 19 13.27 -28.68 18.26
N GLU A 20 12.23 -28.64 19.05
CA GLU A 20 11.47 -27.43 19.28
C GLU A 20 12.28 -26.41 20.11
N GLN A 21 13.10 -26.87 21.06
CA GLN A 21 14.05 -26.01 21.76
C GLN A 21 15.11 -25.43 20.83
N GLN A 22 15.56 -26.19 19.83
CA GLN A 22 16.49 -25.70 18.81
C GLN A 22 15.84 -24.55 18.01
N ILE A 23 14.58 -24.72 17.59
CA ILE A 23 13.81 -23.65 16.91
C ILE A 23 13.66 -22.44 17.84
N GLY A 24 13.25 -22.67 19.08
CA GLY A 24 13.05 -21.62 20.07
C GLY A 24 14.31 -20.80 20.34
N ARG A 25 15.49 -21.47 20.48
CA ARG A 25 16.78 -20.78 20.65
C ARG A 25 17.14 -19.95 19.43
N PHE A 26 17.03 -20.53 18.24
CA PHE A 26 17.31 -19.82 16.98
C PHE A 26 16.48 -18.53 16.86
N ILE A 27 15.18 -18.59 17.20
CA ILE A 27 14.30 -17.41 17.17
C ILE A 27 14.67 -16.40 18.24
N LEU A 28 15.05 -16.86 19.45
CA LEU A 28 15.44 -15.97 20.55
C LEU A 28 16.80 -15.30 20.32
N ASP A 29 17.72 -15.98 19.60
CA ASP A 29 19.06 -15.46 19.27
C ASP A 29 18.99 -14.37 18.20
N ASP A 30 18.15 -14.56 17.17
CA ASP A 30 17.90 -13.55 16.14
C ASP A 30 16.42 -13.58 15.70
N PRO A 31 15.54 -12.90 16.43
CA PRO A 31 14.12 -12.79 16.09
C PRO A 31 13.90 -12.17 14.70
N ARG A 32 14.79 -11.26 14.30
CA ARG A 32 14.75 -10.59 13.00
C ARG A 32 14.97 -11.53 11.84
N ALA A 33 16.03 -12.30 11.86
CA ALA A 33 16.28 -13.29 10.84
C ALA A 33 15.14 -14.31 10.78
N ALA A 34 14.67 -14.78 11.95
CA ALA A 34 13.60 -15.76 12.05
C ALA A 34 12.27 -15.27 11.48
N SER A 35 11.91 -14.00 11.72
CA SER A 35 10.64 -13.42 11.24
C SER A 35 10.59 -13.26 9.72
N ARG A 36 11.73 -13.22 9.04
CA ARG A 36 11.85 -13.08 7.58
C ARG A 36 11.81 -14.39 6.83
N MET A 37 12.10 -15.48 7.52
CA MET A 37 12.20 -16.80 6.88
C MET A 37 10.82 -17.36 6.51
N THR A 38 10.80 -18.13 5.44
CA THR A 38 9.73 -19.10 5.17
C THR A 38 9.93 -20.32 6.04
N ILE A 39 8.89 -21.15 6.15
CA ILE A 39 8.98 -22.40 6.90
C ILE A 39 10.11 -23.30 6.37
N SER A 40 10.26 -23.36 5.04
CA SER A 40 11.28 -24.19 4.37
C SER A 40 12.69 -23.63 4.53
N GLU A 41 12.86 -22.31 4.58
CA GLU A 41 14.16 -21.69 4.88
C GLU A 41 14.58 -21.96 6.32
N MET A 42 13.66 -21.81 7.28
CA MET A 42 13.93 -22.10 8.70
C MET A 42 14.25 -23.59 8.91
N SER A 43 13.48 -24.50 8.30
CA SER A 43 13.70 -25.94 8.41
C SER A 43 15.03 -26.35 7.79
N SER A 44 15.41 -25.80 6.65
CA SER A 44 16.70 -26.04 6.00
C SER A 44 17.87 -25.52 6.82
N THR A 45 17.76 -24.30 7.40
CA THR A 45 18.79 -23.70 8.25
C THR A 45 19.05 -24.52 9.51
N LEU A 46 18.02 -25.12 10.07
CA LEU A 46 18.10 -25.89 11.32
C LEU A 46 18.28 -27.40 11.11
N ASP A 47 18.30 -27.86 9.86
CA ASP A 47 18.34 -29.30 9.50
C ASP A 47 17.20 -30.10 10.15
N ILE A 48 15.98 -29.59 10.03
CA ILE A 48 14.76 -30.21 10.57
C ILE A 48 13.65 -30.24 9.50
N ALA A 49 12.62 -31.06 9.71
CA ALA A 49 11.49 -31.09 8.78
C ALA A 49 10.54 -29.89 8.97
N ASP A 50 9.95 -29.39 7.88
CA ASP A 50 8.91 -28.33 7.89
C ASP A 50 7.78 -28.65 8.86
N SER A 51 7.39 -29.94 8.96
CA SER A 51 6.37 -30.41 9.89
C SER A 51 6.73 -30.20 11.36
N THR A 52 8.03 -30.16 11.68
CA THR A 52 8.52 -29.90 13.06
C THR A 52 8.38 -28.40 13.36
N VAL A 53 8.74 -27.54 12.42
CA VAL A 53 8.55 -26.08 12.55
C VAL A 53 7.05 -25.76 12.67
N PHE A 54 6.21 -26.40 11.86
CA PHE A 54 4.76 -26.22 11.94
C PHE A 54 4.20 -26.66 13.31
N LYS A 55 4.62 -27.81 13.84
CA LYS A 55 4.21 -28.29 15.17
C LYS A 55 4.64 -27.34 16.27
N PHE A 56 5.85 -26.82 16.20
CA PHE A 56 6.35 -25.81 17.14
C PHE A 56 5.44 -24.57 17.17
N THR A 57 5.04 -24.03 16.02
CA THR A 57 4.13 -22.88 16.02
C THR A 57 2.74 -23.21 16.58
N ARG A 58 2.28 -24.45 16.38
CA ARG A 58 1.03 -24.93 16.96
C ARG A 58 1.13 -25.11 18.49
N SER A 59 2.26 -25.59 19.01
CA SER A 59 2.47 -25.72 20.47
C SER A 59 2.52 -24.39 21.20
N LEU A 60 2.89 -23.31 20.48
CA LEU A 60 2.84 -21.93 20.98
C LEU A 60 1.43 -21.30 20.88
N GLY A 61 0.44 -22.02 20.33
CA GLY A 61 -0.96 -21.57 20.23
C GLY A 61 -1.30 -20.80 18.97
N TYR A 62 -0.42 -20.77 17.95
CA TYR A 62 -0.68 -20.14 16.66
C TYR A 62 -1.35 -21.09 15.67
N ASN A 63 -2.10 -20.53 14.69
CA ASN A 63 -2.80 -21.35 13.68
C ASN A 63 -1.88 -21.96 12.62
N GLY A 64 -0.58 -21.68 12.68
CA GLY A 64 0.47 -22.20 11.82
C GLY A 64 1.61 -21.21 11.68
N PHE A 65 2.61 -21.55 10.84
CA PHE A 65 3.82 -20.76 10.71
C PHE A 65 3.57 -19.32 10.22
N ARG A 66 2.64 -19.13 9.30
CA ARG A 66 2.28 -17.78 8.80
C ARG A 66 1.70 -16.89 9.90
N ASP A 67 0.81 -17.43 10.72
CA ASP A 67 0.21 -16.72 11.84
C ASP A 67 1.27 -16.38 12.89
N PHE A 68 2.08 -17.38 13.27
CA PHE A 68 3.23 -17.21 14.14
C PHE A 68 4.18 -16.11 13.65
N ARG A 69 4.58 -16.18 12.39
CA ARG A 69 5.50 -15.22 11.78
C ARG A 69 4.94 -13.80 11.79
N ASN A 70 3.66 -13.63 11.47
CA ASN A 70 3.01 -12.31 11.50
C ASN A 70 2.97 -11.73 12.92
N ASN A 71 2.76 -12.57 13.95
CA ASN A 71 2.82 -12.12 15.35
C ASN A 71 4.26 -11.81 15.77
N LEU A 72 5.24 -12.61 15.35
CA LEU A 72 6.66 -12.33 15.61
C LEU A 72 7.10 -11.01 14.96
N LEU A 73 6.67 -10.74 13.74
CA LEU A 73 6.88 -9.47 13.05
C LEU A 73 6.24 -8.29 13.79
N SER A 74 5.06 -8.47 14.37
CA SER A 74 4.38 -7.40 15.12
C SER A 74 5.05 -7.08 16.47
N GLU A 75 5.82 -8.00 17.03
CA GLU A 75 6.61 -7.76 18.26
C GLU A 75 7.91 -7.01 18.02
N GLU A 76 8.46 -7.12 16.82
CA GLU A 76 9.61 -6.29 16.41
C GLU A 76 9.23 -4.84 16.13
N PHE A 77 7.96 -4.49 16.27
CA PHE A 77 7.49 -3.12 16.14
C PHE A 77 7.96 -2.29 17.35
N ASP A 78 9.24 -1.94 17.33
CA ASP A 78 9.74 -0.82 18.13
C ASP A 78 9.35 0.46 17.38
N PRO A 79 8.44 1.28 17.90
CA PRO A 79 8.03 2.53 17.26
C PRO A 79 9.21 3.47 16.96
N GLU A 80 10.29 3.36 17.73
CA GLU A 80 11.50 4.17 17.52
C GLU A 80 12.31 3.70 16.28
N ILE A 81 12.28 2.41 15.96
CA ILE A 81 13.01 1.84 14.79
C ILE A 81 12.16 1.87 13.52
N SER A 82 10.83 1.89 13.64
CA SER A 82 9.92 1.74 12.49
C SER A 82 9.75 2.99 11.62
N ILE A 83 10.25 4.16 12.06
CA ILE A 83 10.03 5.43 11.37
C ILE A 83 10.93 5.57 10.14
N HIS A 84 12.20 5.13 10.20
CA HIS A 84 13.11 5.07 9.05
C HIS A 84 14.26 4.10 9.33
N GLU A 85 14.45 3.05 8.51
CA GLU A 85 15.54 2.06 8.71
C GLU A 85 16.95 2.65 8.70
N ASN A 86 17.11 3.78 8.01
CA ASN A 86 18.39 4.46 7.92
C ASN A 86 18.61 5.49 9.04
N VAL A 87 17.62 5.71 9.92
CA VAL A 87 17.74 6.63 11.06
C VAL A 87 18.38 5.90 12.23
N ARG A 88 19.39 6.50 12.82
CA ARG A 88 20.10 5.98 13.98
C ARG A 88 19.75 6.79 15.23
N PRO A 89 19.82 6.21 16.43
CA PRO A 89 19.53 6.92 17.68
C PRO A 89 20.40 8.16 17.94
N ASP A 90 21.57 8.22 17.30
CA ASP A 90 22.53 9.33 17.41
C ASP A 90 22.42 10.36 16.28
N ASP A 91 21.48 10.19 15.35
CA ASP A 91 21.25 11.17 14.28
C ASP A 91 20.67 12.48 14.81
N GLY A 92 21.23 13.58 14.36
CA GLY A 92 20.65 14.91 14.58
C GLY A 92 19.42 15.14 13.68
N ALA A 93 18.56 16.08 14.08
CA ALA A 93 17.33 16.39 13.33
C ALA A 93 17.56 16.69 11.83
N LEU A 94 18.67 17.39 11.51
CA LEU A 94 19.02 17.69 10.12
C LEU A 94 19.44 16.41 9.35
N ASP A 95 20.13 15.49 10.02
CA ASP A 95 20.56 14.25 9.38
C ASP A 95 19.37 13.34 9.11
N ILE A 96 18.40 13.28 10.03
CA ILE A 96 17.11 12.63 9.83
C ILE A 96 16.38 13.26 8.63
N ALA A 97 16.26 14.58 8.58
CA ALA A 97 15.62 15.27 7.46
C ALA A 97 16.28 14.92 6.11
N LYS A 98 17.63 14.95 6.03
CA LYS A 98 18.35 14.55 4.80
C LYS A 98 18.04 13.12 4.39
N LYS A 99 17.98 12.18 5.31
CA LYS A 99 17.65 10.77 5.05
C LYS A 99 16.23 10.62 4.51
N VAL A 100 15.25 11.31 5.11
CA VAL A 100 13.85 11.33 4.62
C VAL A 100 13.76 11.86 3.19
N PHE A 101 14.40 12.99 2.91
CA PHE A 101 14.40 13.58 1.57
C PHE A 101 15.09 12.70 0.55
N HIS A 102 16.22 12.08 0.91
CA HIS A 102 16.96 11.19 0.02
C HIS A 102 16.14 9.94 -0.33
N SER A 103 15.57 9.26 0.67
CA SER A 103 14.72 8.10 0.46
C SER A 103 13.50 8.44 -0.42
N SER A 104 12.86 9.59 -0.18
CA SER A 104 11.75 10.04 -1.00
C SER A 104 12.16 10.30 -2.45
N ALA A 105 13.33 10.92 -2.68
CA ALA A 105 13.84 11.18 -4.03
C ALA A 105 14.20 9.88 -4.77
N THR A 106 14.81 8.92 -4.08
CA THR A 106 15.10 7.58 -4.62
C THR A 106 13.81 6.87 -5.01
N SER A 107 12.80 6.85 -4.13
CA SER A 107 11.50 6.21 -4.42
C SER A 107 10.79 6.84 -5.63
N LEU A 108 10.89 8.17 -5.81
CA LEU A 108 10.37 8.85 -7.01
C LEU A 108 11.11 8.42 -8.28
N SER A 109 12.44 8.35 -8.23
CA SER A 109 13.27 7.97 -9.38
C SER A 109 13.02 6.52 -9.80
N ASP A 110 12.96 5.61 -8.83
CA ASP A 110 12.73 4.18 -9.06
C ASP A 110 11.31 3.93 -9.59
N THR A 111 10.32 4.65 -9.06
CA THR A 111 8.95 4.56 -9.57
C THR A 111 8.87 5.04 -11.03
N LEU A 112 9.52 6.16 -11.36
CA LEU A 112 9.55 6.67 -12.73
C LEU A 112 10.14 5.64 -13.72
N ALA A 113 11.16 4.91 -13.30
CA ALA A 113 11.78 3.87 -14.12
C ALA A 113 10.88 2.65 -14.39
N MET A 114 9.81 2.47 -13.59
CA MET A 114 8.83 1.39 -13.75
C MET A 114 7.56 1.81 -14.51
N ILE A 115 7.41 3.10 -14.82
CA ILE A 115 6.25 3.58 -15.56
C ILE A 115 6.45 3.33 -17.05
N HIS A 116 5.46 2.70 -17.69
CA HIS A 116 5.42 2.48 -19.13
C HIS A 116 4.44 3.46 -19.79
N GLU A 117 4.80 3.93 -20.97
CA GLU A 117 3.97 4.88 -21.75
C GLU A 117 2.59 4.28 -22.07
N GLU A 118 2.57 3.00 -22.40
CA GLU A 118 1.33 2.26 -22.72
C GLU A 118 0.34 2.26 -21.56
N ASP A 119 0.82 2.09 -20.32
CA ASP A 119 -0.02 2.12 -19.12
C ASP A 119 -0.59 3.52 -18.86
N LEU A 120 0.23 4.57 -19.09
CA LEU A 120 -0.23 5.95 -18.97
C LEU A 120 -1.30 6.29 -20.02
N GLU A 121 -1.09 5.93 -21.28
CA GLU A 121 -2.04 6.17 -22.36
C GLU A 121 -3.35 5.42 -22.11
N GLN A 122 -3.28 4.17 -21.69
CA GLN A 122 -4.46 3.37 -21.38
C GLN A 122 -5.23 3.94 -20.18
N ALA A 123 -4.54 4.34 -19.13
CA ALA A 123 -5.18 4.98 -17.98
C ALA A 123 -5.86 6.31 -18.36
N LEU A 124 -5.19 7.13 -19.19
CA LEU A 124 -5.76 8.38 -19.70
C LEU A 124 -7.01 8.16 -20.57
N GLU A 125 -7.01 7.12 -21.41
CA GLU A 125 -8.17 6.71 -22.18
C GLU A 125 -9.35 6.34 -21.25
N PHE A 126 -9.11 5.52 -20.23
CA PHE A 126 -10.14 5.13 -19.27
C PHE A 126 -10.68 6.33 -18.48
N LEU A 127 -9.79 7.23 -18.03
CA LEU A 127 -10.19 8.43 -17.30
C LEU A 127 -11.03 9.38 -18.14
N THR A 128 -10.72 9.53 -19.43
CA THR A 128 -11.41 10.49 -20.31
C THR A 128 -12.69 9.95 -20.91
N SER A 129 -12.79 8.64 -21.12
CA SER A 129 -13.97 7.99 -21.70
C SER A 129 -15.02 7.59 -20.65
N ALA A 130 -14.63 7.52 -19.38
CA ALA A 130 -15.54 7.10 -18.31
C ALA A 130 -16.72 8.06 -18.11
N ARG A 131 -17.91 7.49 -17.88
CA ARG A 131 -19.08 8.24 -17.44
C ARG A 131 -18.85 8.89 -16.07
N ILE A 132 -18.27 8.13 -15.15
CA ILE A 132 -17.87 8.57 -13.79
C ILE A 132 -16.52 7.90 -13.47
N VAL A 133 -15.59 8.69 -12.93
CA VAL A 133 -14.36 8.18 -12.33
C VAL A 133 -14.51 8.23 -10.81
N SER A 134 -14.42 7.08 -10.15
CA SER A 134 -14.55 7.00 -8.69
C SER A 134 -13.21 6.64 -8.06
N PHE A 135 -12.75 7.48 -7.13
CA PHE A 135 -11.49 7.29 -6.40
C PHE A 135 -11.74 6.54 -5.10
N TYR A 136 -10.98 5.47 -4.88
CA TYR A 136 -11.13 4.57 -3.73
C TYR A 136 -9.80 4.39 -3.01
N GLY A 137 -9.86 4.26 -1.69
CA GLY A 137 -8.71 3.97 -0.83
C GLY A 137 -9.14 3.83 0.62
N CYS A 138 -8.33 3.15 1.44
CA CYS A 138 -8.55 2.99 2.87
C CYS A 138 -7.34 3.50 3.66
N GLY A 139 -7.59 4.05 4.85
CA GLY A 139 -6.54 4.59 5.72
C GLY A 139 -5.70 5.68 5.02
N GLU A 140 -4.39 5.55 5.03
CA GLU A 140 -3.49 6.52 4.36
C GLU A 140 -3.68 6.57 2.84
N SER A 141 -4.01 5.44 2.22
CA SER A 141 -4.33 5.42 0.78
C SER A 141 -5.57 6.23 0.44
N ALA A 142 -6.52 6.41 1.38
CA ALA A 142 -7.66 7.30 1.19
C ALA A 142 -7.24 8.77 1.08
N VAL A 143 -6.16 9.18 1.74
CA VAL A 143 -5.61 10.54 1.63
C VAL A 143 -5.08 10.79 0.21
N VAL A 144 -4.39 9.80 -0.37
CA VAL A 144 -3.90 9.88 -1.76
C VAL A 144 -5.07 9.87 -2.76
N ALA A 145 -6.08 9.03 -2.54
CA ALA A 145 -7.30 9.01 -3.35
C ALA A 145 -8.10 10.32 -3.26
N LEU A 146 -8.13 10.95 -2.09
CA LEU A 146 -8.72 12.28 -1.90
C LEU A 146 -7.94 13.36 -2.66
N ASP A 147 -6.60 13.33 -2.61
CA ASP A 147 -5.77 14.25 -3.37
C ASP A 147 -6.02 14.11 -4.89
N ALA A 148 -6.10 12.87 -5.38
CA ALA A 148 -6.49 12.61 -6.77
C ALA A 148 -7.85 13.23 -7.08
N TYR A 149 -8.87 12.97 -6.27
CA TYR A 149 -10.19 13.55 -6.44
C TYR A 149 -10.14 15.09 -6.50
N GLN A 150 -9.44 15.75 -5.56
CA GLN A 150 -9.33 17.20 -5.52
C GLN A 150 -8.67 17.79 -6.78
N LYS A 151 -7.70 17.08 -7.38
CA LYS A 151 -7.07 17.46 -8.65
C LYS A 151 -8.04 17.27 -9.80
N PHE A 152 -8.58 16.07 -9.96
CA PHE A 152 -9.46 15.73 -11.07
C PHE A 152 -10.81 16.44 -11.04
N LEU A 153 -11.29 16.88 -9.87
CA LEU A 153 -12.47 17.78 -9.77
C LEU A 153 -12.29 19.08 -10.57
N ARG A 154 -11.05 19.49 -10.83
CA ARG A 154 -10.74 20.69 -11.63
C ARG A 154 -10.66 20.40 -13.13
N SER A 155 -10.76 19.16 -13.52
CA SER A 155 -10.72 18.70 -14.90
C SER A 155 -12.14 18.58 -15.48
N PRO A 156 -12.27 18.34 -16.80
CA PRO A 156 -13.59 18.12 -17.42
C PRO A 156 -14.24 16.77 -17.08
N ILE A 157 -13.57 15.88 -16.37
CA ILE A 157 -14.16 14.57 -16.04
C ILE A 157 -15.11 14.63 -14.84
N ASN A 158 -16.14 13.79 -14.88
CA ASN A 158 -17.04 13.61 -13.75
C ASN A 158 -16.42 12.63 -12.76
N CYS A 159 -16.14 13.07 -11.54
CA CYS A 159 -15.44 12.25 -10.56
C CYS A 159 -16.07 12.29 -9.18
N HIS A 160 -15.89 11.19 -8.43
CA HIS A 160 -16.41 11.00 -7.09
C HIS A 160 -15.33 10.47 -6.14
N PHE A 161 -15.46 10.82 -4.86
CA PHE A 161 -14.68 10.26 -3.77
C PHE A 161 -15.57 10.09 -2.53
N ILE A 162 -15.40 8.99 -1.83
CA ILE A 162 -16.11 8.69 -0.59
C ILE A 162 -15.06 8.24 0.44
N MET A 163 -15.04 8.87 1.62
CA MET A 163 -14.05 8.59 2.65
C MET A 163 -14.35 7.28 3.40
N ASP A 164 -15.63 7.05 3.73
CA ASP A 164 -16.05 5.90 4.53
C ASP A 164 -15.98 4.61 3.71
N SER A 165 -15.27 3.60 4.20
CA SER A 165 -15.03 2.33 3.49
C SER A 165 -16.32 1.54 3.24
N HIS A 166 -17.28 1.59 4.15
CA HIS A 166 -18.58 0.92 3.97
C HIS A 166 -19.40 1.59 2.86
N MET A 167 -19.42 2.93 2.84
CA MET A 167 -20.05 3.67 1.76
C MET A 167 -19.33 3.49 0.41
N GLN A 168 -18.00 3.29 0.41
CA GLN A 168 -17.27 2.94 -0.81
C GLN A 168 -17.79 1.62 -1.41
N LEU A 169 -18.02 0.59 -0.59
CA LEU A 169 -18.60 -0.68 -1.05
C LEU A 169 -20.03 -0.51 -1.60
N MET A 170 -20.85 0.31 -0.92
CA MET A 170 -22.21 0.63 -1.41
C MET A 170 -22.14 1.33 -2.77
N HIS A 171 -21.26 2.32 -2.92
CA HIS A 171 -21.07 3.03 -4.19
C HIS A 171 -20.57 2.12 -5.30
N ALA A 172 -19.58 1.27 -5.00
CA ALA A 172 -19.04 0.30 -5.95
C ALA A 172 -20.09 -0.72 -6.44
N SER A 173 -21.07 -1.05 -5.61
CA SER A 173 -22.18 -1.94 -6.01
C SER A 173 -23.14 -1.33 -7.04
N LEU A 174 -23.10 -0.01 -7.23
CA LEU A 174 -23.92 0.74 -8.19
C LEU A 174 -23.15 1.12 -9.47
N THR A 175 -21.92 0.67 -9.60
CA THR A 175 -21.06 0.92 -10.77
C THR A 175 -21.67 0.35 -12.05
N GLN A 176 -21.51 1.06 -13.15
CA GLN A 176 -21.97 0.67 -14.50
C GLN A 176 -20.75 0.33 -15.39
N PRO A 177 -20.97 -0.36 -16.53
CA PRO A 177 -19.89 -0.76 -17.44
C PRO A 177 -19.05 0.41 -17.97
N GLU A 178 -19.63 1.60 -18.06
CA GLU A 178 -18.99 2.83 -18.56
C GLU A 178 -18.23 3.60 -17.49
N ASP A 179 -18.20 3.10 -16.23
CA ASP A 179 -17.50 3.75 -15.14
C ASP A 179 -16.06 3.26 -15.00
N CYS A 180 -15.23 4.09 -14.37
CA CYS A 180 -13.85 3.76 -14.04
C CYS A 180 -13.63 3.89 -12.52
N ALA A 181 -13.05 2.85 -11.93
CA ALA A 181 -12.54 2.88 -10.57
C ALA A 181 -11.04 3.16 -10.57
N PHE A 182 -10.63 4.17 -9.82
CA PHE A 182 -9.23 4.47 -9.53
C PHE A 182 -8.95 4.08 -8.08
N VAL A 183 -8.23 2.99 -7.88
CA VAL A 183 -8.01 2.39 -6.56
C VAL A 183 -6.57 2.62 -6.11
N VAL A 184 -6.40 3.26 -4.96
CA VAL A 184 -5.10 3.40 -4.29
C VAL A 184 -5.04 2.42 -3.14
N THR A 185 -4.04 1.57 -3.12
CA THR A 185 -3.84 0.58 -2.05
C THR A 185 -2.38 0.18 -1.95
N HIS A 186 -1.76 0.44 -0.81
CA HIS A 186 -0.34 0.16 -0.62
C HIS A 186 -0.01 -1.32 -0.82
N THR A 187 -0.60 -2.20 -0.02
CA THR A 187 -0.30 -3.65 -0.04
C THR A 187 -1.04 -4.43 -1.14
N GLY A 188 -2.12 -3.86 -1.69
CA GLY A 188 -2.97 -4.53 -2.66
C GLY A 188 -3.73 -5.75 -2.15
N VAL A 189 -3.81 -5.95 -0.82
CA VAL A 189 -4.52 -7.08 -0.19
C VAL A 189 -5.64 -6.63 0.76
N THR A 190 -5.91 -5.33 0.86
CA THR A 190 -7.02 -4.80 1.67
C THR A 190 -8.35 -5.32 1.14
N LYS A 191 -9.12 -5.99 2.00
CA LYS A 191 -10.35 -6.72 1.60
C LYS A 191 -11.38 -5.83 0.92
N GLU A 192 -11.57 -4.62 1.43
CA GLU A 192 -12.50 -3.63 0.90
C GLU A 192 -12.10 -3.23 -0.53
N MET A 193 -10.80 -2.95 -0.75
CA MET A 193 -10.29 -2.55 -2.06
C MET A 193 -10.33 -3.70 -3.08
N LEU A 194 -10.01 -4.92 -2.65
CA LEU A 194 -10.21 -6.13 -3.48
C LEU A 194 -11.67 -6.31 -3.87
N THR A 195 -12.60 -6.03 -2.93
CA THR A 195 -14.03 -6.16 -3.17
C THR A 195 -14.51 -5.09 -4.16
N VAL A 196 -14.09 -3.83 -3.99
CA VAL A 196 -14.38 -2.73 -4.92
C VAL A 196 -13.88 -3.09 -6.33
N ALA A 197 -12.59 -3.41 -6.49
CA ALA A 197 -12.01 -3.72 -7.79
C ALA A 197 -12.75 -4.88 -8.49
N ARG A 198 -13.05 -5.95 -7.75
CA ARG A 198 -13.79 -7.09 -8.27
C ARG A 198 -15.23 -6.73 -8.69
N MET A 199 -15.94 -5.92 -7.89
CA MET A 199 -17.31 -5.48 -8.22
C MET A 199 -17.33 -4.69 -9.53
N VAL A 200 -16.44 -3.71 -9.67
CA VAL A 200 -16.32 -2.88 -10.87
C VAL A 200 -15.95 -3.73 -12.08
N LYS A 201 -14.97 -4.64 -11.94
CA LYS A 201 -14.57 -5.53 -13.03
C LYS A 201 -15.69 -6.47 -13.49
N ASN A 202 -16.46 -7.02 -12.55
CA ASN A 202 -17.57 -7.94 -12.84
C ASN A 202 -18.69 -7.32 -13.67
N VAL A 203 -18.94 -6.02 -13.55
CA VAL A 203 -19.93 -5.32 -14.36
C VAL A 203 -19.37 -4.79 -15.68
N GLY A 204 -18.08 -4.98 -15.94
CA GLY A 204 -17.40 -4.52 -17.16
C GLY A 204 -16.78 -3.13 -17.06
N GLY A 205 -16.83 -2.49 -15.90
CA GLY A 205 -16.16 -1.22 -15.63
C GLY A 205 -14.64 -1.34 -15.69
N LYS A 206 -13.96 -0.21 -15.82
CA LYS A 206 -12.49 -0.14 -15.87
C LYS A 206 -11.89 0.04 -14.49
N VAL A 207 -10.74 -0.59 -14.25
CA VAL A 207 -10.06 -0.54 -12.96
C VAL A 207 -8.61 -0.13 -13.15
N ILE A 208 -8.24 1.04 -12.62
CA ILE A 208 -6.87 1.54 -12.53
C ILE A 208 -6.43 1.36 -11.07
N VAL A 209 -5.26 0.79 -10.84
CA VAL A 209 -4.71 0.55 -9.49
C VAL A 209 -3.37 1.24 -9.35
N ILE A 210 -3.14 1.87 -8.20
CA ILE A 210 -1.80 2.21 -7.71
C ILE A 210 -1.53 1.33 -6.48
N THR A 211 -0.44 0.57 -6.50
CA THR A 211 0.01 -0.28 -5.39
C THR A 211 1.54 -0.25 -5.26
N SER A 212 2.08 -0.64 -4.10
CA SER A 212 3.55 -0.73 -3.94
C SER A 212 4.11 -2.12 -4.26
N TYR A 213 3.26 -3.09 -4.59
CA TYR A 213 3.68 -4.45 -4.87
C TYR A 213 3.28 -4.87 -6.29
N PRO A 214 4.26 -5.21 -7.16
CA PRO A 214 3.99 -5.55 -8.57
C PRO A 214 3.05 -6.75 -8.75
N ASN A 215 3.15 -7.73 -7.85
CA ASN A 215 2.33 -8.96 -7.87
C ASN A 215 1.21 -8.92 -6.82
N ALA A 216 0.70 -7.72 -6.51
CA ALA A 216 -0.38 -7.57 -5.55
C ALA A 216 -1.66 -8.27 -6.05
N LYS A 217 -2.40 -8.89 -5.12
CA LYS A 217 -3.64 -9.62 -5.46
C LYS A 217 -4.68 -8.75 -6.19
N ILE A 218 -4.70 -7.45 -5.92
CA ILE A 218 -5.64 -6.53 -6.56
C ILE A 218 -5.37 -6.38 -8.06
N SER A 219 -4.12 -6.60 -8.52
CA SER A 219 -3.76 -6.52 -9.94
C SER A 219 -4.46 -7.57 -10.80
N GLU A 220 -4.98 -8.66 -10.21
CA GLU A 220 -5.83 -9.64 -10.91
C GLU A 220 -7.14 -9.02 -11.43
N PHE A 221 -7.59 -7.92 -10.83
CA PHE A 221 -8.83 -7.20 -11.19
C PHE A 221 -8.56 -5.90 -11.94
N ALA A 222 -7.30 -5.49 -12.07
CA ALA A 222 -6.92 -4.23 -12.71
C ALA A 222 -6.84 -4.36 -14.23
N ASP A 223 -7.20 -3.30 -14.94
CA ASP A 223 -6.90 -3.11 -16.36
C ASP A 223 -5.54 -2.42 -16.53
N VAL A 224 -5.18 -1.52 -15.59
CA VAL A 224 -3.87 -0.87 -15.49
C VAL A 224 -3.41 -0.91 -14.04
N THR A 225 -2.14 -1.25 -13.83
CA THR A 225 -1.51 -1.23 -12.50
C THR A 225 -0.23 -0.40 -12.54
N PHE A 226 -0.21 0.69 -11.78
CA PHE A 226 1.01 1.44 -11.51
C PHE A 226 1.64 0.95 -10.21
N VAL A 227 2.95 0.73 -10.24
CA VAL A 227 3.71 0.31 -9.08
C VAL A 227 4.49 1.48 -8.52
N SER A 228 4.15 1.91 -7.31
CA SER A 228 4.90 2.92 -6.56
C SER A 228 5.97 2.23 -5.72
N THR A 229 7.22 2.33 -6.11
CA THR A 229 8.31 1.76 -5.32
C THR A 229 8.58 2.61 -4.09
N SER A 230 8.98 1.94 -3.02
CA SER A 230 9.58 2.57 -1.85
C SER A 230 10.73 1.67 -1.39
N GLU A 231 11.76 2.25 -0.81
CA GLU A 231 12.78 1.49 -0.07
C GLU A 231 12.11 0.86 1.17
N GLU A 232 11.20 -0.08 0.93
CA GLU A 232 10.56 -0.81 1.99
C GLU A 232 11.36 -2.05 2.29
N THR A 233 11.87 -2.07 3.47
CA THR A 233 12.29 -3.32 4.08
C THR A 233 11.05 -4.02 4.60
N GLY A 234 11.11 -5.34 4.72
CA GLY A 234 9.98 -6.19 5.11
C GLY A 234 9.31 -5.89 6.46
N TYR A 235 9.58 -4.73 7.06
CA TYR A 235 9.11 -4.29 8.38
C TYR A 235 8.06 -3.19 8.35
N ARG A 236 7.77 -2.58 7.20
CA ARG A 236 6.83 -1.46 7.13
C ARG A 236 5.51 -1.86 6.52
N SER A 237 4.48 -1.88 7.35
CA SER A 237 3.08 -1.79 6.91
C SER A 237 2.69 -0.34 6.56
N GLU A 238 3.51 0.64 6.93
CA GLU A 238 3.28 2.07 6.76
C GLU A 238 4.42 2.68 5.98
N SER A 239 4.24 2.86 4.68
CA SER A 239 5.24 3.47 3.83
C SER A 239 5.06 4.98 3.77
N LEU A 240 5.86 5.70 4.55
CA LEU A 240 5.94 7.16 4.42
C LEU A 240 6.48 7.57 3.04
N SER A 241 7.39 6.78 2.47
CA SER A 241 8.06 7.09 1.20
C SER A 241 7.24 6.72 -0.05
N SER A 242 6.33 5.75 0.01
CA SER A 242 5.50 5.36 -1.14
C SER A 242 4.43 6.39 -1.50
N ARG A 243 4.03 7.25 -0.58
CA ARG A 243 3.02 8.29 -0.82
C ARG A 243 3.47 9.29 -1.89
N TYR A 244 4.73 9.74 -1.85
CA TYR A 244 5.23 10.72 -2.84
C TYR A 244 5.20 10.18 -4.27
N PRO A 245 5.68 8.96 -4.55
CA PRO A 245 5.52 8.35 -5.86
C PRO A 245 4.07 8.16 -6.30
N GLN A 246 3.16 7.78 -5.39
CA GLN A 246 1.74 7.66 -5.70
C GLN A 246 1.14 9.01 -6.14
N LEU A 247 1.48 10.09 -5.43
CA LEU A 247 1.08 11.44 -5.79
C LEU A 247 1.68 11.87 -7.13
N ALA A 248 2.95 11.52 -7.41
CA ALA A 248 3.62 11.86 -8.67
C ALA A 248 2.97 11.15 -9.88
N ILE A 249 2.54 9.88 -9.73
CA ILE A 249 1.76 9.16 -10.75
C ILE A 249 0.45 9.90 -11.05
N ILE A 250 -0.29 10.28 -9.99
CA ILE A 250 -1.55 11.03 -10.10
C ILE A 250 -1.31 12.38 -10.78
N ASP A 251 -0.26 13.10 -10.39
CA ASP A 251 0.11 14.40 -10.99
C ASP A 251 0.43 14.26 -12.46
N SER A 252 1.12 13.19 -12.86
CA SER A 252 1.47 12.92 -14.25
C SER A 252 0.21 12.66 -15.10
N LEU A 253 -0.71 11.85 -14.62
CA LEU A 253 -2.00 11.58 -15.27
C LEU A 253 -2.84 12.86 -15.37
N TYR A 254 -2.98 13.60 -14.27
CA TYR A 254 -3.75 14.84 -14.22
C TYR A 254 -3.16 15.90 -15.17
N THR A 255 -1.86 16.12 -15.10
CA THR A 255 -1.19 17.12 -15.94
C THR A 255 -1.32 16.78 -17.43
N THR A 256 -1.13 15.52 -17.79
CA THR A 256 -1.27 15.06 -19.17
C THR A 256 -2.71 15.23 -19.67
N LEU A 257 -3.70 14.82 -18.85
CA LEU A 257 -5.11 14.99 -19.18
C LEU A 257 -5.46 16.47 -19.39
N MET A 258 -5.04 17.34 -18.47
CA MET A 258 -5.33 18.77 -18.56
C MET A 258 -4.64 19.44 -19.75
N PHE A 259 -3.43 18.99 -20.09
CA PHE A 259 -2.69 19.53 -21.25
C PHE A 259 -3.30 19.11 -22.59
N ARG A 260 -3.81 17.87 -22.68
CA ARG A 260 -4.34 17.32 -23.93
C ARG A 260 -5.84 17.59 -24.14
N ASN A 261 -6.61 17.89 -23.08
CA ASN A 261 -8.05 18.08 -23.17
C ASN A 261 -8.41 19.53 -23.55
N PRO A 262 -9.10 19.75 -24.68
CA PRO A 262 -9.46 21.10 -25.13
C PRO A 262 -10.39 21.85 -24.18
N ASN A 263 -11.16 21.15 -23.36
CA ASN A 263 -12.11 21.75 -22.42
C ASN A 263 -11.49 22.06 -21.04
N ALA A 264 -10.20 21.72 -20.83
CA ALA A 264 -9.53 21.87 -19.52
C ALA A 264 -9.45 23.37 -19.09
N SER A 265 -9.20 24.28 -20.03
CA SER A 265 -9.12 25.70 -19.74
C SER A 265 -10.46 26.29 -19.28
N GLU A 266 -11.58 25.83 -19.85
CA GLU A 266 -12.91 26.26 -19.45
C GLU A 266 -13.24 25.78 -18.03
N SER A 267 -12.99 24.50 -17.71
CA SER A 267 -13.19 23.94 -16.38
C SER A 267 -12.40 24.71 -15.32
N LEU A 268 -11.11 24.99 -15.58
CA LEU A 268 -10.28 25.78 -14.68
C LEU A 268 -10.78 27.22 -14.52
N SER A 269 -11.22 27.86 -15.61
CA SER A 269 -11.75 29.23 -15.57
C SER A 269 -13.00 29.31 -14.70
N ARG A 270 -13.94 28.40 -14.87
CA ARG A 270 -15.17 28.32 -14.06
C ARG A 270 -14.85 28.18 -12.58
N ILE A 271 -13.93 27.28 -12.22
CA ILE A 271 -13.56 27.06 -10.81
C ILE A 271 -12.82 28.29 -10.24
N ARG A 272 -11.88 28.88 -11.00
CA ARG A 272 -11.18 30.10 -10.57
C ARG A 272 -12.16 31.25 -10.31
N THR A 273 -13.16 31.42 -11.17
CA THR A 273 -14.17 32.45 -10.99
C THR A 273 -14.94 32.26 -9.69
N ILE A 274 -15.40 31.03 -9.38
CA ILE A 274 -16.15 30.79 -8.13
C ILE A 274 -15.25 30.90 -6.89
N ILE A 275 -14.02 30.43 -6.95
CA ILE A 275 -13.08 30.53 -5.82
C ILE A 275 -12.64 31.97 -5.58
N SER A 276 -12.53 32.80 -6.60
CA SER A 276 -12.18 34.22 -6.42
C SER A 276 -13.24 34.98 -5.60
N THR A 277 -14.51 34.59 -5.66
CA THR A 277 -15.58 35.20 -4.85
C THR A 277 -15.48 34.89 -3.35
N THR A 278 -14.66 33.91 -2.96
CA THR A 278 -14.42 33.55 -1.55
C THR A 278 -13.25 34.28 -0.91
N LYS A 279 -12.52 35.10 -1.68
CA LYS A 279 -11.40 35.91 -1.19
C LYS A 279 -11.86 37.35 -0.97
N GLU A 280 -11.53 37.90 0.18
CA GLU A 280 -11.68 39.32 0.42
C GLU A 280 -10.66 40.10 -0.42
N ASP A 281 -11.05 41.22 -1.00
CA ASP A 281 -10.14 42.12 -1.69
C ASP A 281 -9.11 42.66 -0.68
N HIS A 282 -7.83 42.47 -0.96
CA HIS A 282 -6.71 43.03 -0.20
C HIS A 282 -6.41 44.42 -0.62
#